data_262063ea6a22a9a3fd25b4ff8add29b0
#
_entry.id   262063ea6a22a9a3fd25b4ff8add29b0
#
_cell.length_a   1.000
_cell.length_b   1.000
_cell.length_c   1.000
_cell.angle_alpha   90.00
_cell.angle_beta   90.00
_cell.angle_gamma   90.00
#
_symmetry.space_group_name_H-M   'P 1'
#
loop_
_entity.id
_entity.type
_entity.pdbx_description
1 polymer ?
#
loop_
_entity_poly.entity_id
_entity_poly.type
_entity_poly.pdbx_seq_one_letter_code
_entity_poly.pdbx_strand_id
1 'polypeptide(L)'
;EWMQEVIRTLLAQTFLPERKYDKKYFRRHPCTDAFTCKECGWLVVPGGAGSRHRNHCPNCLYSVHLDNKPGDRSSECHGRMEPIGVWVRKNGEWAIIHRCKICGKISSNRVAADDNPMKLMALALRPFGSQTISQNDIKNMTITMEG
;
A
#
# COMPACT_ATOMS: atom_id res chain seq x y z
N GLU A 1 18.34 18.45 2.51
CA GLU A 1 18.56 17.01 2.35
C GLU A 1 17.32 16.27 1.86
N TRP A 2 16.17 16.52 2.44
CA TRP A 2 14.90 15.93 2.00
C TRP A 2 14.57 16.31 0.55
N MET A 3 14.76 17.58 0.18
CA MET A 3 14.53 18.07 -1.19
C MET A 3 15.47 17.42 -2.21
N GLN A 4 16.74 17.23 -1.86
CA GLN A 4 17.70 16.56 -2.74
C GLN A 4 17.34 15.09 -2.97
N GLU A 5 16.84 14.42 -1.97
CA GLU A 5 16.40 13.02 -2.08
C GLU A 5 15.14 12.90 -2.94
N VAL A 6 14.18 13.80 -2.78
CA VAL A 6 13.01 13.89 -3.64
C VAL A 6 13.38 14.12 -5.09
N ILE A 7 14.27 15.08 -5.36
CA ILE A 7 14.75 15.39 -6.72
C ILE A 7 15.46 14.17 -7.32
N ARG A 8 16.35 13.54 -6.56
CA ARG A 8 17.07 12.33 -6.99
C ARG A 8 16.12 11.20 -7.35
N THR A 9 15.08 11.03 -6.57
CA THR A 9 14.06 9.99 -6.78
C THR A 9 13.20 10.30 -8.01
N LEU A 10 12.80 11.55 -8.20
CA LEU A 10 12.09 12.00 -9.40
C LEU A 10 12.90 11.79 -10.67
N LEU A 11 14.19 12.13 -10.64
CA LEU A 11 15.08 11.91 -11.78
C LEU A 11 15.25 10.43 -12.09
N ALA A 12 15.36 9.58 -11.06
CA ALA A 12 15.43 8.14 -11.23
C ALA A 12 14.18 7.58 -11.89
N GLN A 13 13.00 8.05 -11.52
CA GLN A 13 11.73 7.63 -12.15
C GLN A 13 11.64 8.08 -13.61
N THR A 14 12.16 9.26 -13.93
CA THR A 14 12.04 9.85 -15.26
C THR A 14 13.03 9.25 -16.27
N PHE A 15 14.23 8.91 -15.84
CA PHE A 15 15.33 8.57 -16.73
C PHE A 15 15.79 7.12 -16.67
N LEU A 16 15.36 6.35 -15.68
CA LEU A 16 15.71 4.93 -15.59
C LEU A 16 14.71 4.07 -16.36
N PRO A 17 15.19 3.06 -17.13
CA PRO A 17 14.29 2.10 -17.75
C PRO A 17 13.52 1.33 -16.68
N GLU A 18 12.30 0.87 -17.03
CA GLU A 18 11.53 0.01 -16.15
C GLU A 18 12.34 -1.17 -15.67
N ARG A 19 12.52 -1.27 -14.37
CA ARG A 19 13.21 -2.42 -13.78
C ARG A 19 12.25 -3.58 -13.71
N LYS A 20 12.52 -4.60 -14.47
CA LYS A 20 11.80 -5.88 -14.38
C LYS A 20 12.51 -6.76 -13.37
N TYR A 21 11.89 -6.92 -12.20
CA TYR A 21 12.38 -7.84 -11.19
C TYR A 21 11.46 -9.05 -11.10
N ASP A 22 12.03 -10.23 -10.88
CA ASP A 22 11.24 -11.42 -10.65
C ASP A 22 10.68 -11.47 -9.22
N LYS A 23 9.78 -12.44 -8.97
CA LYS A 23 9.13 -12.62 -7.67
C LYS A 23 10.13 -12.90 -6.54
N LYS A 24 11.27 -13.53 -6.84
CA LYS A 24 12.30 -13.85 -5.85
C LYS A 24 13.05 -12.62 -5.40
N TYR A 25 13.25 -11.66 -6.30
CA TYR A 25 13.92 -10.40 -5.98
C TYR A 25 13.21 -9.68 -4.85
N PHE A 26 11.90 -9.47 -4.97
CA PHE A 26 11.13 -8.71 -3.98
C PHE A 26 10.97 -9.40 -2.64
N ARG A 27 11.16 -10.70 -2.55
CA ARG A 27 11.21 -11.40 -1.26
C ARG A 27 12.43 -10.99 -0.42
N ARG A 28 13.52 -10.63 -1.07
CA ARG A 28 14.82 -10.31 -0.44
C ARG A 28 15.12 -8.82 -0.41
N HIS A 29 14.50 -8.05 -1.31
CA HIS A 29 14.82 -6.64 -1.51
C HIS A 29 13.58 -5.78 -1.29
N PRO A 30 13.67 -4.69 -0.51
CA PRO A 30 12.56 -3.76 -0.37
C PRO A 30 12.33 -2.99 -1.66
N CYS A 31 11.07 -2.63 -1.91
CA CYS A 31 10.72 -1.70 -2.98
C CYS A 31 10.90 -0.28 -2.48
N THR A 32 11.94 0.40 -2.95
CA THR A 32 12.32 1.75 -2.48
C THR A 32 12.06 2.85 -3.50
N ASP A 33 11.53 2.50 -4.68
CA ASP A 33 11.23 3.49 -5.72
C ASP A 33 10.08 4.41 -5.27
N ALA A 34 10.28 5.71 -5.44
CA ALA A 34 9.24 6.69 -5.14
C ALA A 34 8.13 6.62 -6.19
N PHE A 35 6.94 7.04 -5.79
CA PHE A 35 5.81 7.11 -6.70
C PHE A 35 4.90 8.28 -6.34
N THR A 36 4.12 8.74 -7.31
CA THR A 36 3.11 9.79 -7.09
C THR A 36 1.76 9.13 -6.79
N CYS A 37 1.14 9.54 -5.69
CA CYS A 37 -0.19 9.03 -5.34
C CYS A 37 -1.20 9.41 -6.42
N LYS A 38 -1.92 8.42 -6.94
CA LYS A 38 -2.93 8.65 -7.97
C LYS A 38 -4.17 9.38 -7.45
N GLU A 39 -4.41 9.34 -6.14
CA GLU A 39 -5.58 9.96 -5.54
C GLU A 39 -5.34 11.42 -5.16
N CYS A 40 -4.26 11.72 -4.44
CA CYS A 40 -4.03 13.07 -3.92
C CYS A 40 -2.83 13.79 -4.55
N GLY A 41 -2.06 13.13 -5.41
CA GLY A 41 -0.89 13.73 -6.06
C GLY A 41 0.36 13.83 -5.18
N TRP A 42 0.33 13.29 -3.96
CA TRP A 42 1.46 13.32 -3.04
C TRP A 42 2.63 12.48 -3.58
N LEU A 43 3.84 13.01 -3.51
CA LEU A 43 5.03 12.22 -3.81
C LEU A 43 5.36 11.32 -2.62
N VAL A 44 5.27 10.02 -2.81
CA VAL A 44 5.56 9.04 -1.79
C VAL A 44 6.99 8.55 -1.95
N VAL A 45 7.79 8.74 -0.92
CA VAL A 45 9.18 8.26 -0.87
C VAL A 45 9.22 7.07 0.11
N PRO A 46 9.27 5.82 -0.37
CA PRO A 46 9.37 4.67 0.50
C PRO A 46 10.73 4.64 1.20
N GLY A 47 10.76 4.09 2.39
CA GLY A 47 11.97 3.93 3.16
C GLY A 47 11.90 4.65 4.49
N GLY A 48 12.51 4.07 5.51
CA GLY A 48 12.57 4.63 6.85
C GLY A 48 11.28 4.59 7.66
N ALA A 49 10.17 4.15 7.07
CA ALA A 49 8.86 4.14 7.72
C ALA A 49 8.38 2.76 8.17
N GLY A 50 9.26 1.76 8.15
CA GLY A 50 8.98 0.42 8.66
C GLY A 50 8.34 -0.55 7.67
N SER A 51 8.05 -0.14 6.45
CA SER A 51 7.52 -1.03 5.41
C SER A 51 8.57 -1.35 4.35
N ARG A 52 8.61 -2.62 3.94
CA ARG A 52 9.53 -3.08 2.90
C ARG A 52 8.97 -2.90 1.49
N HIS A 53 7.65 -2.94 1.34
CA HIS A 53 6.97 -2.92 0.04
C HIS A 53 5.83 -1.91 0.07
N ARG A 54 6.16 -0.69 0.43
CA ARG A 54 5.16 0.35 0.54
C ARG A 54 4.53 0.65 -0.80
N ASN A 55 3.23 0.60 -0.88
CA ASN A 55 2.46 1.01 -2.05
C ASN A 55 1.27 1.92 -1.69
N HIS A 56 1.16 2.35 -0.44
CA HIS A 56 0.13 3.30 -0.03
C HIS A 56 0.70 4.67 0.31
N CYS A 57 -0.10 5.70 0.06
CA CYS A 57 0.24 7.08 0.33
C CYS A 57 0.10 7.40 1.82
N PRO A 58 1.11 8.01 2.46
CA PRO A 58 0.99 8.38 3.88
C PRO A 58 0.01 9.52 4.12
N ASN A 59 -0.27 10.33 3.11
CA ASN A 59 -1.14 11.50 3.24
C ASN A 59 -2.62 11.13 3.22
N CYS A 60 -3.08 10.39 2.19
CA CYS A 60 -4.49 10.04 2.01
C CYS A 60 -4.81 8.57 2.28
N LEU A 61 -3.79 7.73 2.46
CA LEU A 61 -3.86 6.29 2.71
C LEU A 61 -4.32 5.44 1.51
N TYR A 62 -4.60 6.04 0.35
CA TYR A 62 -4.89 5.28 -0.86
C TYR A 62 -3.66 4.49 -1.32
N SER A 63 -3.92 3.37 -1.97
CA SER A 63 -2.88 2.51 -2.54
C SER A 63 -3.10 2.30 -4.03
N VAL A 64 -2.22 1.54 -4.66
CA VAL A 64 -2.33 1.14 -6.06
C VAL A 64 -2.24 -0.38 -6.14
N HIS A 65 -3.08 -0.99 -6.98
CA HIS A 65 -3.08 -2.43 -7.18
C HIS A 65 -1.92 -2.84 -8.08
N LEU A 66 -0.73 -2.90 -7.50
CA LEU A 66 0.51 -3.28 -8.19
C LEU A 66 0.88 -4.73 -7.99
N ASP A 67 0.47 -5.31 -6.87
CA ASP A 67 0.92 -6.64 -6.45
C ASP A 67 -0.19 -7.67 -6.55
N ASN A 68 0.13 -8.85 -7.08
CA ASN A 68 -0.70 -10.05 -6.91
C ASN A 68 -0.34 -10.77 -5.60
N LYS A 69 0.95 -10.78 -5.26
CA LYS A 69 1.48 -11.21 -3.96
C LYS A 69 2.34 -10.08 -3.40
N PRO A 70 2.52 -9.98 -2.08
CA PRO A 70 3.27 -8.88 -1.49
C PRO A 70 4.63 -8.64 -2.15
N GLY A 71 4.81 -7.44 -2.70
CA GLY A 71 6.04 -6.96 -3.29
C GLY A 71 6.37 -7.43 -4.71
N ASP A 72 5.56 -8.28 -5.34
CA ASP A 72 5.91 -8.85 -6.66
C ASP A 72 5.68 -7.91 -7.84
N ARG A 73 4.92 -6.84 -7.64
CA ARG A 73 4.60 -5.82 -8.67
C ARG A 73 4.06 -6.43 -9.98
N SER A 74 3.38 -7.56 -9.91
CA SER A 74 2.95 -8.34 -11.08
C SER A 74 1.50 -8.08 -11.50
N SER A 75 0.76 -7.25 -10.80
CA SER A 75 -0.62 -6.96 -11.18
C SER A 75 -0.67 -6.05 -12.41
N GLU A 76 -1.50 -6.40 -13.37
CA GLU A 76 -1.77 -5.58 -14.56
C GLU A 76 -2.89 -4.56 -14.32
N CYS A 77 -3.62 -4.65 -13.21
CA CYS A 77 -4.79 -3.83 -12.94
C CYS A 77 -4.44 -2.34 -12.74
N HIS A 78 -3.46 -2.04 -11.91
CA HIS A 78 -3.01 -0.69 -11.55
C HIS A 78 -4.14 0.25 -11.07
N GLY A 79 -5.25 -0.31 -10.59
CA GLY A 79 -6.38 0.46 -10.06
C GLY A 79 -6.05 1.15 -8.75
N ARG A 80 -6.77 2.23 -8.46
CA ARG A 80 -6.68 2.86 -7.14
C ARG A 80 -7.31 1.94 -6.10
N MET A 81 -6.62 1.77 -5.00
CA MET A 81 -7.11 0.96 -3.88
C MET A 81 -7.57 1.88 -2.76
N GLU A 82 -8.87 1.91 -2.55
CA GLU A 82 -9.50 2.72 -1.52
C GLU A 82 -9.27 2.11 -0.14
N PRO A 83 -8.83 2.90 0.86
CA PRO A 83 -8.78 2.43 2.23
C PRO A 83 -10.22 2.28 2.77
N ILE A 84 -10.56 1.10 3.25
CA ILE A 84 -11.92 0.79 3.71
C ILE A 84 -12.01 0.47 5.20
N GLY A 85 -10.90 0.22 5.85
CA GLY A 85 -10.89 -0.11 7.27
C GLY A 85 -9.50 -0.35 7.81
N VAL A 86 -9.44 -0.61 9.11
CA VAL A 86 -8.21 -0.95 9.82
C VAL A 86 -8.39 -2.33 10.45
N TRP A 87 -7.36 -3.13 10.38
CA TRP A 87 -7.31 -4.45 10.99
C TRP A 87 -6.16 -4.51 11.98
N VAL A 88 -6.41 -5.06 13.16
CA VAL A 88 -5.35 -5.31 14.13
C VAL A 88 -4.98 -6.79 14.05
N ARG A 89 -3.74 -7.06 13.69
CA ARG A 89 -3.22 -8.41 13.57
C ARG A 89 -3.05 -9.05 14.95
N LYS A 90 -2.89 -10.38 14.99
CA LYS A 90 -2.69 -11.11 16.25
C LYS A 90 -1.48 -10.62 17.05
N ASN A 91 -0.43 -10.16 16.37
CA ASN A 91 0.75 -9.60 17.02
C ASN A 91 0.59 -8.15 17.48
N GLY A 92 -0.59 -7.56 17.31
CA GLY A 92 -0.89 -6.17 17.66
C GLY A 92 -0.54 -5.15 16.58
N GLU A 93 0.02 -5.55 15.45
CA GLU A 93 0.29 -4.64 14.35
C GLU A 93 -1.00 -4.20 13.65
N TRP A 94 -1.05 -2.93 13.32
CA TRP A 94 -2.16 -2.35 12.58
C TRP A 94 -1.92 -2.47 11.07
N ALA A 95 -2.97 -2.80 10.36
CA ALA A 95 -2.96 -2.88 8.90
C ALA A 95 -4.13 -2.09 8.32
N ILE A 96 -3.91 -1.43 7.20
CA ILE A 96 -4.96 -0.74 6.44
C ILE A 96 -5.52 -1.74 5.43
N ILE A 97 -6.83 -1.88 5.39
CA ILE A 97 -7.52 -2.73 4.42
C ILE A 97 -7.88 -1.86 3.23
N HIS A 98 -7.50 -2.30 2.05
CA HIS A 98 -7.76 -1.62 0.79
C HIS A 98 -8.63 -2.47 -0.14
N ARG A 99 -9.49 -1.79 -0.91
CA ARG A 99 -10.27 -2.41 -1.98
C ARG A 99 -9.95 -1.73 -3.29
N CYS A 100 -9.60 -2.51 -4.32
CA CYS A 100 -9.38 -1.97 -5.66
C CYS A 100 -10.70 -1.47 -6.26
N LYS A 101 -10.71 -0.24 -6.74
CA LYS A 101 -11.90 0.37 -7.35
C LYS A 101 -12.21 -0.19 -8.73
N ILE A 102 -11.27 -0.87 -9.36
CA ILE A 102 -11.45 -1.46 -10.70
C ILE A 102 -11.88 -2.91 -10.60
N CYS A 103 -11.09 -3.77 -9.94
CA CYS A 103 -11.34 -5.20 -9.90
C CYS A 103 -11.97 -5.72 -8.59
N GLY A 104 -12.09 -4.87 -7.58
CA GLY A 104 -12.68 -5.23 -6.30
C GLY A 104 -11.81 -6.05 -5.37
N LYS A 105 -10.57 -6.35 -5.75
CA LYS A 105 -9.67 -7.14 -4.91
C LYS A 105 -9.41 -6.42 -3.59
N ILE A 106 -9.47 -7.18 -2.49
CA ILE A 106 -9.16 -6.68 -1.16
C ILE A 106 -7.76 -7.14 -0.76
N SER A 107 -6.99 -6.21 -0.21
CA SER A 107 -5.66 -6.50 0.32
C SER A 107 -5.42 -5.68 1.58
N SER A 108 -4.36 -6.00 2.29
CA SER A 108 -3.95 -5.24 3.47
C SER A 108 -2.52 -4.77 3.35
N ASN A 109 -2.26 -3.60 3.91
CA ASN A 109 -0.92 -3.03 3.99
C ASN A 109 -0.64 -2.65 5.44
N ARG A 110 0.56 -2.95 5.93
CA ARG A 110 0.98 -2.54 7.26
C ARG A 110 0.94 -1.01 7.38
N VAL A 111 0.43 -0.53 8.51
CA VAL A 111 0.51 0.90 8.84
C VAL A 111 1.98 1.31 8.94
N ALA A 112 2.34 2.41 8.29
CA ALA A 112 3.69 2.95 8.33
C ALA A 112 3.79 4.11 9.34
N ALA A 113 5.00 4.37 9.83
CA ALA A 113 5.22 5.35 10.89
C ALA A 113 4.85 6.78 10.48
N ASP A 114 4.91 7.10 9.19
CA ASP A 114 4.59 8.42 8.65
C ASP A 114 3.16 8.55 8.11
N ASP A 115 2.32 7.54 8.31
CA ASP A 115 0.92 7.60 7.90
C ASP A 115 0.17 8.69 8.67
N ASN A 116 -0.68 9.43 7.95
CA ASN A 116 -1.47 10.52 8.51
C ASN A 116 -2.36 10.01 9.66
N PRO A 117 -2.09 10.39 10.91
CA PRO A 117 -2.81 9.84 12.06
C PRO A 117 -4.29 10.22 12.09
N MET A 118 -4.64 11.39 11.56
CA MET A 118 -6.05 11.83 11.50
C MET A 118 -6.83 10.99 10.51
N LYS A 119 -6.27 10.71 9.34
CA LYS A 119 -6.88 9.83 8.33
C LYS A 119 -7.00 8.40 8.85
N LEU A 120 -5.96 7.92 9.51
CA LEU A 120 -5.95 6.56 10.08
C LEU A 120 -7.00 6.41 11.17
N MET A 121 -7.12 7.39 12.04
CA MET A 121 -8.13 7.38 13.12
C MET A 121 -9.55 7.43 12.55
N ALA A 122 -9.79 8.31 11.57
CA ALA A 122 -11.09 8.40 10.90
C ALA A 122 -11.46 7.07 10.25
N LEU A 123 -10.49 6.41 9.63
CA LEU A 123 -10.68 5.10 9.00
C LEU A 123 -10.98 4.02 10.04
N ALA A 124 -10.26 4.01 11.16
CA ALA A 124 -10.46 3.04 12.24
C ALA A 124 -11.85 3.14 12.89
N LEU A 125 -12.44 4.34 12.88
CA LEU A 125 -13.76 4.59 13.44
C LEU A 125 -14.90 4.27 12.46
N ARG A 126 -14.62 4.02 11.18
CA ARG A 126 -15.65 3.68 10.19
C ARG A 126 -16.20 2.28 10.45
N PRO A 127 -17.55 2.11 10.51
CA PRO A 127 -18.14 0.79 10.66
C PRO A 127 -17.88 -0.06 9.42
N PHE A 128 -17.41 -1.29 9.58
CA PHE A 128 -17.26 -2.25 8.49
C PHE A 128 -18.58 -2.54 7.78
N GLY A 129 -19.70 -2.50 8.48
CA GLY A 129 -21.02 -2.76 7.92
C GLY A 129 -21.49 -1.76 6.87
N SER A 130 -20.82 -0.62 6.69
CA SER A 130 -21.12 0.33 5.62
C SER A 130 -20.51 -0.07 4.26
N GLN A 131 -19.68 -1.11 4.23
CA GLN A 131 -19.02 -1.62 3.03
C GLN A 131 -19.57 -3.00 2.69
N THR A 132 -19.80 -3.26 1.39
CA THR A 132 -20.21 -4.58 0.94
C THR A 132 -19.00 -5.51 0.90
N ILE A 133 -18.71 -6.14 2.02
CA ILE A 133 -17.62 -7.11 2.14
C ILE A 133 -18.23 -8.49 2.29
N SER A 134 -17.89 -9.41 1.36
CA SER A 134 -18.38 -10.79 1.44
C SER A 134 -17.66 -11.57 2.54
N GLN A 135 -18.29 -12.64 3.02
CA GLN A 135 -17.64 -13.54 3.98
C GLN A 135 -16.36 -14.15 3.42
N ASN A 136 -16.35 -14.41 2.11
CA ASN A 136 -15.17 -14.94 1.43
C ASN A 136 -14.02 -13.93 1.44
N ASP A 137 -14.32 -12.65 1.24
CA ASP A 137 -13.33 -11.56 1.35
C ASP A 137 -12.76 -11.49 2.76
N ILE A 138 -13.59 -11.58 3.78
CA ILE A 138 -13.16 -11.58 5.18
C ILE A 138 -12.24 -12.77 5.46
N LYS A 139 -12.60 -13.95 4.98
CA LYS A 139 -11.80 -15.16 5.13
C LYS A 139 -10.44 -15.02 4.45
N ASN A 140 -10.41 -14.49 3.23
CA ASN A 140 -9.18 -14.27 2.48
C ASN A 140 -8.29 -13.23 3.16
N MET A 141 -8.87 -12.16 3.69
CA MET A 141 -8.14 -11.16 4.48
C MET A 141 -7.50 -11.79 5.70
N THR A 142 -8.23 -12.60 6.43
CA THR A 142 -7.73 -13.27 7.64
C THR A 142 -6.52 -14.16 7.31
N ILE A 143 -6.61 -14.95 6.25
CA ILE A 143 -5.51 -15.81 5.78
C ILE A 143 -4.29 -14.96 5.39
N THR A 144 -4.50 -13.88 4.65
CA THR A 144 -3.42 -13.02 4.16
C THR A 144 -2.76 -12.24 5.29
N MET A 145 -3.53 -11.79 6.27
CA MET A 145 -3.03 -10.95 7.37
C MET A 145 -2.40 -11.74 8.51
N GLU A 146 -2.79 -12.97 8.70
CA GLU A 146 -2.28 -13.83 9.77
C GLU A 146 -1.14 -14.74 9.33
N GLY A 147 -0.97 -14.88 8.04
CA GLY A 147 0.15 -15.61 7.46
C GLY A 147 1.35 -14.69 7.32
#